data_9a29c6c8881356d0b4d00f8bd68d362c
#
_entry.id   9a29c6c8881356d0b4d00f8bd68d362c
#
_cell.length_a   1.000
_cell.length_b   1.000
_cell.length_c   1.000
_cell.angle_alpha   90.00
_cell.angle_beta   90.00
_cell.angle_gamma   90.00
#
_symmetry.space_group_name_H-M   'P 1'
#
loop_
_entity.id
_entity.type
_entity.pdbx_description
1 polymer ?
#
loop_
_entity_poly.entity_id
_entity_poly.type
_entity_poly.pdbx_seq_one_letter_code
_entity_poly.pdbx_strand_id
1 'polypeptide(L)'
;MIWKLSERKDWNSLEQQFGWVRDMNQVPQHTVHHAEGSVAVHTRMVFEALLRQPAYLMLPEQEREILWAAALLHDVEKRSTSVDEGNGQVTSKNHAKRGETTVRTLLYRDIPAPFNIREHIASLVRHHGLPIWLMEREDPLKRACEASLRLDTSLLKQLTVADICGRISTDKEVLLEATEFFEMFCREQQCWGKAREFANGTARFHYFHTPRSYIDYVPHDDFKCGVTLLVGLPGM
;
A
#
# COMPACT_ATOMS: atom_id res chain seq x y z
N MET A 1 14.53 17.14 9.12
CA MET A 1 13.66 16.65 10.23
C MET A 1 12.96 15.40 9.72
N ILE A 2 13.00 14.32 10.49
CA ILE A 2 12.29 13.08 10.16
C ILE A 2 10.82 13.25 10.53
N TRP A 3 9.93 12.98 9.60
CA TRP A 3 8.50 12.95 9.87
C TRP A 3 8.11 11.63 10.53
N LYS A 4 7.23 11.70 11.51
CA LYS A 4 6.68 10.56 12.24
C LYS A 4 5.17 10.72 12.38
N LEU A 5 4.45 9.61 12.28
CA LEU A 5 3.01 9.59 12.54
C LEU A 5 2.73 9.76 14.05
N SER A 6 3.55 9.16 14.90
CA SER A 6 3.51 9.28 16.36
C SER A 6 4.90 9.10 16.95
N GLU A 7 5.20 9.83 18.02
CA GLU A 7 6.42 9.62 18.81
C GLU A 7 6.30 8.37 19.69
N ARG A 8 5.09 8.05 20.12
CA ARG A 8 4.80 6.85 20.92
C ARG A 8 4.23 5.77 20.03
N LYS A 9 4.89 4.61 20.00
CA LYS A 9 4.54 3.50 19.11
C LYS A 9 3.94 2.31 19.85
N ASP A 10 3.76 2.41 21.17
CA ASP A 10 3.04 1.40 21.92
C ASP A 10 1.54 1.48 21.69
N TRP A 11 0.88 0.33 21.67
CA TRP A 11 -0.54 0.24 21.29
C TRP A 11 -1.46 1.08 22.17
N ASN A 12 -1.24 1.09 23.48
CA ASN A 12 -2.09 1.84 24.41
C ASN A 12 -2.03 3.35 24.14
N SER A 13 -0.83 3.87 23.87
CA SER A 13 -0.65 5.27 23.47
C SER A 13 -1.32 5.59 22.15
N LEU A 14 -1.25 4.68 21.16
CA LEU A 14 -1.93 4.84 19.87
C LEU A 14 -3.44 4.85 20.00
N GLU A 15 -4.01 3.99 20.84
CA GLU A 15 -5.46 3.99 21.13
C GLU A 15 -5.92 5.25 21.85
N GLN A 16 -5.10 5.80 22.74
CA GLN A 16 -5.39 7.07 23.42
C GLN A 16 -5.33 8.26 22.46
N GLN A 17 -4.36 8.23 21.55
CA GLN A 17 -4.12 9.33 20.61
C GLN A 17 -5.11 9.32 19.44
N PHE A 18 -5.48 8.13 18.94
CA PHE A 18 -6.24 7.99 17.70
C PHE A 18 -7.53 7.20 17.89
N GLY A 19 -8.68 7.86 17.72
CA GLY A 19 -10.00 7.21 17.79
C GLY A 19 -10.14 6.07 16.78
N TRP A 20 -9.61 6.26 15.55
CA TRP A 20 -9.65 5.24 14.51
C TRP A 20 -8.82 3.98 14.83
N VAL A 21 -7.81 4.06 15.73
CA VAL A 21 -7.11 2.87 16.26
C VAL A 21 -8.00 2.11 17.23
N ARG A 22 -8.70 2.82 18.14
CA ARG A 22 -9.68 2.20 19.05
C ARG A 22 -10.79 1.46 18.31
N ASP A 23 -11.26 2.05 17.21
CA ASP A 23 -12.34 1.46 16.40
C ASP A 23 -11.96 0.08 15.85
N MET A 24 -10.66 -0.18 15.59
CA MET A 24 -10.17 -1.48 15.10
C MET A 24 -10.44 -2.64 16.06
N ASN A 25 -10.60 -2.38 17.38
CA ASN A 25 -10.88 -3.44 18.36
C ASN A 25 -12.21 -4.13 18.12
N GLN A 26 -13.18 -3.43 17.54
CA GLN A 26 -14.55 -3.92 17.34
C GLN A 26 -14.77 -4.48 15.94
N VAL A 27 -13.74 -4.49 15.08
CA VAL A 27 -13.84 -4.96 13.70
C VAL A 27 -13.46 -6.42 13.62
N PRO A 28 -14.43 -7.34 13.42
CA PRO A 28 -14.13 -8.75 13.24
C PRO A 28 -13.45 -9.02 11.91
N GLN A 29 -12.75 -10.15 11.83
CA GLN A 29 -12.12 -10.61 10.61
C GLN A 29 -12.56 -12.04 10.27
N HIS A 30 -12.26 -12.47 9.06
CA HIS A 30 -12.58 -13.81 8.56
C HIS A 30 -11.84 -14.88 9.38
N THR A 31 -12.56 -15.81 10.01
CA THR A 31 -12.01 -16.75 11.00
C THR A 31 -10.98 -17.73 10.43
N VAL A 32 -10.98 -18.01 9.12
CA VAL A 32 -10.01 -18.91 8.47
C VAL A 32 -8.73 -18.18 8.08
N HIS A 33 -8.84 -16.97 7.54
CA HIS A 33 -7.70 -16.20 7.04
C HIS A 33 -7.11 -15.24 8.08
N HIS A 34 -7.83 -15.01 9.17
CA HIS A 34 -7.47 -14.12 10.28
C HIS A 34 -8.00 -14.68 11.60
N ALA A 35 -7.50 -15.86 11.99
CA ALA A 35 -7.93 -16.53 13.22
C ALA A 35 -7.46 -15.79 14.51
N GLU A 36 -6.66 -14.74 14.37
CA GLU A 36 -6.24 -13.86 15.46
C GLU A 36 -7.37 -12.99 16.02
N GLY A 37 -8.49 -12.81 15.29
CA GLY A 37 -9.71 -12.17 15.78
C GLY A 37 -9.98 -10.78 15.21
N SER A 38 -9.69 -9.68 15.94
CA SER A 38 -10.01 -8.33 15.46
C SER A 38 -8.90 -7.71 14.62
N VAL A 39 -9.27 -6.66 13.85
CA VAL A 39 -8.28 -5.86 13.10
C VAL A 39 -7.21 -5.27 14.01
N ALA A 40 -7.56 -4.90 15.25
CA ALA A 40 -6.59 -4.40 16.22
C ALA A 40 -5.53 -5.45 16.59
N VAL A 41 -5.94 -6.68 16.87
CA VAL A 41 -5.02 -7.79 17.17
C VAL A 41 -4.12 -8.05 15.97
N HIS A 42 -4.70 -8.16 14.78
CA HIS A 42 -3.96 -8.31 13.53
C HIS A 42 -2.91 -7.21 13.34
N THR A 43 -3.31 -5.94 13.42
CA THR A 43 -2.40 -4.80 13.22
C THR A 43 -1.23 -4.82 14.20
N ARG A 44 -1.45 -5.22 15.47
CA ARG A 44 -0.38 -5.38 16.47
C ARG A 44 0.59 -6.49 16.06
N MET A 45 0.08 -7.63 15.61
CA MET A 45 0.92 -8.73 15.12
C MET A 45 1.71 -8.34 13.86
N VAL A 46 1.12 -7.52 12.97
CA VAL A 46 1.82 -6.94 11.81
C VAL A 46 3.00 -6.07 12.25
N PHE A 47 2.85 -5.23 13.29
CA PHE A 47 3.98 -4.46 13.83
C PHE A 47 5.09 -5.35 14.37
N GLU A 48 4.74 -6.36 15.15
CA GLU A 48 5.72 -7.28 15.68
C GLU A 48 6.48 -8.01 14.57
N ALA A 49 5.77 -8.44 13.54
CA ALA A 49 6.35 -9.06 12.37
C ALA A 49 7.27 -8.10 11.60
N LEU A 50 6.85 -6.85 11.40
CA LEU A 50 7.65 -5.82 10.73
C LEU A 50 8.97 -5.55 11.47
N LEU A 51 8.91 -5.38 12.78
CA LEU A 51 10.09 -5.10 13.62
C LEU A 51 11.11 -6.26 13.66
N ARG A 52 10.69 -7.47 13.31
CA ARG A 52 11.57 -8.66 13.22
C ARG A 52 12.21 -8.83 11.84
N GLN A 53 11.78 -8.09 10.82
CA GLN A 53 12.36 -8.19 9.48
C GLN A 53 13.74 -7.53 9.42
N PRO A 54 14.83 -8.27 9.08
CA PRO A 54 16.14 -7.67 8.93
C PRO A 54 16.16 -6.53 7.90
N ALA A 55 15.41 -6.69 6.80
CA ALA A 55 15.30 -5.68 5.76
C ALA A 55 14.73 -4.36 6.29
N TYR A 56 13.73 -4.39 7.18
CA TYR A 56 13.18 -3.19 7.82
C TYR A 56 14.21 -2.47 8.68
N LEU A 57 15.02 -3.22 9.44
CA LEU A 57 16.03 -2.65 10.32
C LEU A 57 17.17 -1.96 9.55
N MET A 58 17.41 -2.37 8.32
CA MET A 58 18.42 -1.80 7.43
C MET A 58 17.94 -0.55 6.67
N LEU A 59 16.65 -0.23 6.70
CA LEU A 59 16.10 0.93 6.02
C LEU A 59 16.59 2.24 6.65
N PRO A 60 16.73 3.32 5.87
CA PRO A 60 16.85 4.67 6.38
C PRO A 60 15.71 5.03 7.35
N GLU A 61 15.97 5.90 8.32
CA GLU A 61 15.01 6.22 9.37
C GLU A 61 13.66 6.70 8.82
N GLN A 62 13.66 7.57 7.81
CA GLN A 62 12.40 8.07 7.23
C GLN A 62 11.60 6.95 6.54
N GLU A 63 12.25 6.02 5.89
CA GLU A 63 11.57 4.88 5.25
C GLU A 63 10.99 3.91 6.28
N ARG A 64 11.68 3.70 7.41
CA ARG A 64 11.12 2.96 8.54
C ARG A 64 9.86 3.60 9.10
N GLU A 65 9.85 4.92 9.24
CA GLU A 65 8.67 5.67 9.71
C GLU A 65 7.50 5.58 8.71
N ILE A 66 7.78 5.70 7.41
CA ILE A 66 6.79 5.52 6.33
C ILE A 66 6.19 4.12 6.37
N LEU A 67 7.03 3.09 6.44
CA LEU A 67 6.58 1.71 6.41
C LEU A 67 5.81 1.34 7.68
N TRP A 68 6.26 1.85 8.85
CA TRP A 68 5.54 1.68 10.11
C TRP A 68 4.16 2.35 10.09
N ALA A 69 4.08 3.58 9.57
CA ALA A 69 2.80 4.28 9.41
C ALA A 69 1.87 3.54 8.42
N ALA A 70 2.42 3.02 7.32
CA ALA A 70 1.66 2.21 6.38
C ALA A 70 1.13 0.92 7.03
N ALA A 71 1.93 0.25 7.87
CA ALA A 71 1.52 -0.93 8.61
C ALA A 71 0.38 -0.63 9.61
N LEU A 72 0.39 0.53 10.27
CA LEU A 72 -0.71 0.95 11.16
C LEU A 72 -2.00 1.23 10.40
N LEU A 73 -1.88 1.74 9.18
CA LEU A 73 -3.01 2.28 8.41
C LEU A 73 -3.53 1.32 7.32
N HIS A 74 -2.83 0.18 7.03
CA HIS A 74 -3.15 -0.65 5.87
C HIS A 74 -4.61 -1.15 5.87
N ASP A 75 -5.12 -1.46 7.03
CA ASP A 75 -6.47 -1.98 7.26
C ASP A 75 -7.44 -0.99 7.92
N VAL A 76 -7.09 0.29 7.98
CA VAL A 76 -7.88 1.34 8.68
C VAL A 76 -9.35 1.39 8.24
N GLU A 77 -9.65 1.09 6.99
CA GLU A 77 -11.03 1.11 6.48
C GLU A 77 -11.74 -0.25 6.51
N LYS A 78 -11.16 -1.30 7.07
CA LYS A 78 -11.96 -2.50 7.43
C LYS A 78 -13.10 -2.13 8.39
N ARG A 79 -12.91 -1.13 9.25
CA ARG A 79 -13.97 -0.60 10.15
C ARG A 79 -15.23 -0.11 9.42
N SER A 80 -15.12 0.35 8.17
CA SER A 80 -16.25 0.89 7.38
C SER A 80 -16.68 -0.03 6.24
N THR A 81 -15.93 -1.09 5.98
CA THR A 81 -16.13 -1.96 4.82
C THR A 81 -16.37 -3.42 5.18
N SER A 82 -16.13 -3.82 6.44
CA SER A 82 -16.38 -5.18 6.87
C SER A 82 -17.87 -5.46 6.96
N VAL A 83 -18.26 -6.59 6.37
CA VAL A 83 -19.61 -7.14 6.39
C VAL A 83 -19.52 -8.57 6.93
N ASP A 84 -20.27 -8.86 7.96
CA ASP A 84 -20.44 -10.22 8.48
C ASP A 84 -21.44 -10.95 7.57
N GLU A 85 -20.93 -11.92 6.82
CA GLU A 85 -21.74 -12.77 5.91
C GLU A 85 -22.33 -13.99 6.66
N GLY A 86 -22.06 -14.10 7.96
CA GLY A 86 -22.43 -15.25 8.78
C GLY A 86 -21.41 -16.39 8.78
N ASN A 87 -21.55 -17.32 9.73
CA ASN A 87 -20.68 -18.50 9.87
C ASN A 87 -19.17 -18.21 9.96
N GLY A 88 -18.80 -17.03 10.51
CA GLY A 88 -17.40 -16.61 10.65
C GLY A 88 -16.80 -16.07 9.36
N GLN A 89 -17.60 -15.88 8.32
CA GLN A 89 -17.18 -15.25 7.07
C GLN A 89 -17.36 -13.73 7.17
N VAL A 90 -16.26 -13.00 7.08
CA VAL A 90 -16.25 -11.53 7.04
C VAL A 90 -15.57 -11.09 5.76
N THR A 91 -16.23 -10.26 4.99
CA THR A 91 -15.68 -9.63 3.78
C THR A 91 -15.41 -8.14 4.03
N SER A 92 -14.36 -7.60 3.41
CA SER A 92 -13.99 -6.17 3.55
C SER A 92 -13.66 -5.59 2.17
N LYS A 93 -14.65 -5.62 1.28
CA LYS A 93 -14.48 -5.18 -0.12
C LYS A 93 -14.08 -3.70 -0.21
N ASN A 94 -13.06 -3.42 -1.02
CA ASN A 94 -12.54 -2.07 -1.27
C ASN A 94 -11.93 -1.35 -0.05
N HIS A 95 -11.60 -2.05 1.07
CA HIS A 95 -10.95 -1.41 2.22
C HIS A 95 -9.66 -0.68 1.85
N ALA A 96 -8.80 -1.27 1.03
CA ALA A 96 -7.55 -0.65 0.58
C ALA A 96 -7.78 0.62 -0.26
N LYS A 97 -8.81 0.62 -1.14
CA LYS A 97 -9.18 1.80 -1.93
C LYS A 97 -9.71 2.94 -1.05
N ARG A 98 -10.57 2.62 -0.11
CA ARG A 98 -11.07 3.60 0.88
C ARG A 98 -9.96 4.05 1.82
N GLY A 99 -9.10 3.12 2.26
CA GLY A 99 -7.93 3.38 3.09
C GLY A 99 -7.01 4.42 2.47
N GLU A 100 -6.71 4.33 1.18
CA GLU A 100 -5.95 5.35 0.45
C GLU A 100 -6.53 6.78 0.64
N THR A 101 -7.84 6.93 0.51
CA THR A 101 -8.51 8.23 0.67
C THR A 101 -8.48 8.70 2.12
N THR A 102 -8.76 7.81 3.07
CA THR A 102 -8.74 8.10 4.50
C THR A 102 -7.33 8.51 4.96
N VAL A 103 -6.30 7.78 4.51
CA VAL A 103 -4.90 8.10 4.81
C VAL A 103 -4.53 9.51 4.31
N ARG A 104 -4.91 9.86 3.07
CA ARG A 104 -4.68 11.24 2.58
C ARG A 104 -5.36 12.28 3.45
N THR A 105 -6.58 12.04 3.87
CA THR A 105 -7.32 12.96 4.74
C THR A 105 -6.65 13.12 6.10
N LEU A 106 -6.31 12.00 6.74
CA LEU A 106 -5.63 11.99 8.05
C LEU A 106 -4.28 12.71 7.99
N LEU A 107 -3.45 12.37 6.99
CA LEU A 107 -2.10 12.90 6.83
C LEU A 107 -2.04 14.30 6.20
N TYR A 108 -3.16 14.84 5.79
CA TYR A 108 -3.29 16.23 5.36
C TYR A 108 -3.83 17.12 6.50
N ARG A 109 -4.90 16.67 7.16
CA ARG A 109 -5.67 17.48 8.10
C ARG A 109 -5.24 17.30 9.56
N ASP A 110 -5.09 16.03 9.99
CA ASP A 110 -5.00 15.72 11.42
C ASP A 110 -3.55 15.47 11.87
N ILE A 111 -2.73 14.89 10.99
CA ILE A 111 -1.31 14.58 11.23
C ILE A 111 -0.50 15.05 10.01
N PRO A 112 -0.32 16.36 9.83
CA PRO A 112 0.25 16.90 8.59
C PRO A 112 1.57 16.25 8.19
N ALA A 113 1.61 15.65 7.00
CA ALA A 113 2.80 15.05 6.41
C ALA A 113 3.21 15.79 5.13
N PRO A 114 4.51 15.87 4.81
CA PRO A 114 4.97 16.31 3.50
C PRO A 114 4.30 15.52 2.37
N PHE A 115 4.05 16.19 1.25
CA PHE A 115 3.30 15.60 0.13
C PHE A 115 3.82 14.24 -0.31
N ASN A 116 5.13 14.11 -0.52
CA ASN A 116 5.77 12.87 -0.95
C ASN A 116 5.61 11.73 0.08
N ILE A 117 5.72 12.03 1.38
CA ILE A 117 5.53 11.04 2.46
C ILE A 117 4.06 10.60 2.51
N ARG A 118 3.13 11.56 2.48
CA ARG A 118 1.68 11.26 2.47
C ARG A 118 1.28 10.37 1.31
N GLU A 119 1.69 10.73 0.09
CA GLU A 119 1.32 9.97 -1.10
C GLU A 119 1.99 8.60 -1.14
N HIS A 120 3.21 8.47 -0.60
CA HIS A 120 3.87 7.17 -0.49
C HIS A 120 3.12 6.24 0.47
N ILE A 121 2.77 6.72 1.68
CA ILE A 121 1.98 5.94 2.66
C ILE A 121 0.61 5.57 2.08
N ALA A 122 -0.10 6.52 1.48
CA ALA A 122 -1.40 6.28 0.86
C ALA A 122 -1.32 5.21 -0.24
N SER A 123 -0.26 5.25 -1.05
CA SER A 123 -0.02 4.26 -2.11
C SER A 123 0.34 2.89 -1.56
N LEU A 124 1.14 2.79 -0.50
CA LEU A 124 1.42 1.53 0.19
C LEU A 124 0.13 0.90 0.74
N VAL A 125 -0.71 1.69 1.41
CA VAL A 125 -2.02 1.24 1.90
C VAL A 125 -2.92 0.78 0.75
N ARG A 126 -2.93 1.50 -0.36
CA ARG A 126 -3.72 1.15 -1.56
C ARG A 126 -3.35 -0.20 -2.15
N HIS A 127 -2.06 -0.51 -2.15
CA HIS A 127 -1.50 -1.64 -2.88
C HIS A 127 -1.02 -2.79 -1.99
N HIS A 128 -1.24 -2.76 -0.65
CA HIS A 128 -0.66 -3.75 0.28
C HIS A 128 -0.98 -5.22 -0.07
N GLY A 129 -2.10 -5.49 -0.72
CA GLY A 129 -2.45 -6.83 -1.22
C GLY A 129 -1.91 -7.16 -2.63
N LEU A 130 -1.27 -6.20 -3.34
CA LEU A 130 -0.82 -6.44 -4.71
C LEU A 130 0.23 -7.53 -4.83
N PRO A 131 1.25 -7.62 -3.95
CA PRO A 131 2.25 -8.68 -4.03
C PRO A 131 1.68 -10.10 -3.96
N ILE A 132 0.58 -10.29 -3.25
CA ILE A 132 -0.08 -11.60 -3.15
C ILE A 132 -0.87 -11.93 -4.43
N TRP A 133 -1.60 -10.93 -4.95
CA TRP A 133 -2.61 -11.14 -5.98
C TRP A 133 -2.20 -10.62 -7.37
N LEU A 134 -0.90 -10.30 -7.58
CA LEU A 134 -0.44 -9.70 -8.83
C LEU A 134 -0.79 -10.58 -10.04
N MET A 135 -0.50 -11.88 -9.96
CA MET A 135 -0.66 -12.80 -11.09
C MET A 135 -2.11 -13.15 -11.42
N GLU A 136 -3.03 -12.84 -10.51
CA GLU A 136 -4.48 -12.99 -10.75
C GLU A 136 -5.09 -11.75 -11.43
N ARG A 137 -4.30 -10.69 -11.63
CA ARG A 137 -4.78 -9.49 -12.32
C ARG A 137 -4.81 -9.71 -13.83
N GLU A 138 -5.74 -9.03 -14.49
CA GLU A 138 -5.90 -9.07 -15.96
C GLU A 138 -4.62 -8.67 -16.72
N ASP A 139 -3.86 -7.71 -16.17
CA ASP A 139 -2.60 -7.24 -16.73
C ASP A 139 -1.57 -7.04 -15.60
N PRO A 140 -0.86 -8.11 -15.17
CA PRO A 140 0.10 -8.04 -14.08
C PRO A 140 1.22 -7.04 -14.32
N LEU A 141 1.73 -6.95 -15.56
CA LEU A 141 2.80 -6.03 -15.92
C LEU A 141 2.35 -4.58 -15.74
N LYS A 142 1.21 -4.23 -16.27
CA LYS A 142 0.64 -2.90 -16.14
C LYS A 142 0.41 -2.51 -14.68
N ARG A 143 -0.07 -3.45 -13.86
CA ARG A 143 -0.30 -3.23 -12.43
C ARG A 143 0.99 -3.04 -11.64
N ALA A 144 2.02 -3.83 -11.90
CA ALA A 144 3.34 -3.66 -11.28
C ALA A 144 3.98 -2.32 -11.67
N CYS A 145 3.95 -1.98 -12.96
CA CYS A 145 4.44 -0.69 -13.45
C CYS A 145 3.66 0.49 -12.85
N GLU A 146 2.33 0.44 -12.81
CA GLU A 146 1.50 1.49 -12.20
C GLU A 146 1.85 1.70 -10.72
N ALA A 147 2.02 0.62 -9.95
CA ALA A 147 2.44 0.68 -8.57
C ALA A 147 3.81 1.34 -8.43
N SER A 148 4.79 0.92 -9.23
CA SER A 148 6.17 1.45 -9.19
C SER A 148 6.28 2.94 -9.47
N LEU A 149 5.32 3.53 -10.20
CA LEU A 149 5.26 4.98 -10.44
C LEU A 149 4.78 5.78 -9.21
N ARG A 150 4.25 5.10 -8.19
CA ARG A 150 3.63 5.73 -7.03
C ARG A 150 4.34 5.42 -5.71
N LEU A 151 5.02 4.27 -5.65
CA LEU A 151 5.63 3.76 -4.43
C LEU A 151 6.89 2.94 -4.73
N ASP A 152 7.70 2.73 -3.69
CA ASP A 152 8.77 1.75 -3.72
C ASP A 152 8.21 0.33 -3.56
N THR A 153 8.38 -0.50 -4.60
CA THR A 153 7.88 -1.88 -4.63
C THR A 153 8.59 -2.79 -3.63
N SER A 154 9.81 -2.44 -3.20
CA SER A 154 10.52 -3.18 -2.16
C SER A 154 9.90 -2.94 -0.77
N LEU A 155 9.51 -1.70 -0.47
CA LEU A 155 8.77 -1.37 0.75
C LEU A 155 7.37 -2.00 0.73
N LEU A 156 6.74 -2.07 -0.44
CA LEU A 156 5.45 -2.74 -0.60
C LEU A 156 5.55 -4.23 -0.25
N LYS A 157 6.58 -4.93 -0.76
CA LYS A 157 6.83 -6.34 -0.37
C LYS A 157 7.02 -6.47 1.13
N GLN A 158 7.83 -5.62 1.76
CA GLN A 158 8.08 -5.68 3.21
C GLN A 158 6.78 -5.50 4.02
N LEU A 159 5.91 -4.56 3.62
CA LEU A 159 4.60 -4.37 4.23
C LEU A 159 3.74 -5.62 4.10
N THR A 160 3.68 -6.20 2.89
CA THR A 160 2.89 -7.41 2.62
C THR A 160 3.41 -8.61 3.39
N VAL A 161 4.73 -8.80 3.47
CA VAL A 161 5.33 -9.86 4.30
C VAL A 161 4.98 -9.67 5.78
N ALA A 162 5.01 -8.43 6.29
CA ALA A 162 4.60 -8.16 7.67
C ALA A 162 3.12 -8.49 7.89
N ASP A 163 2.24 -8.10 6.96
CA ASP A 163 0.82 -8.42 6.98
C ASP A 163 0.58 -9.94 7.00
N ILE A 164 1.24 -10.70 6.13
CA ILE A 164 1.13 -12.18 6.10
C ILE A 164 1.63 -12.79 7.41
N CYS A 165 2.80 -12.35 7.89
CA CYS A 165 3.37 -12.86 9.15
C CYS A 165 2.54 -12.48 10.38
N GLY A 166 1.80 -11.38 10.31
CA GLY A 166 0.86 -10.92 11.34
C GLY A 166 -0.47 -11.68 11.36
N ARG A 167 -0.68 -12.68 10.50
CA ARG A 167 -1.91 -13.49 10.47
C ARG A 167 -1.73 -14.83 11.17
N ILE A 168 -2.82 -15.36 11.68
CA ILE A 168 -2.97 -16.77 12.05
C ILE A 168 -3.80 -17.42 10.95
N SER A 169 -3.14 -18.06 9.98
CA SER A 169 -3.77 -18.72 8.83
C SER A 169 -2.94 -19.92 8.38
N THR A 170 -3.55 -20.85 7.67
CA THR A 170 -2.90 -22.07 7.14
C THR A 170 -2.21 -21.87 5.80
N ASP A 171 -2.50 -20.77 5.10
CA ASP A 171 -2.00 -20.46 3.76
C ASP A 171 -0.75 -19.56 3.75
N LYS A 172 -0.16 -19.29 4.91
CA LYS A 172 0.96 -18.35 5.09
C LYS A 172 2.14 -18.62 4.15
N GLU A 173 2.55 -19.87 4.00
CA GLU A 173 3.70 -20.23 3.14
C GLU A 173 3.43 -19.90 1.67
N VAL A 174 2.25 -20.24 1.18
CA VAL A 174 1.83 -19.94 -0.21
C VAL A 174 1.79 -18.42 -0.45
N LEU A 175 1.30 -17.66 0.53
CA LEU A 175 1.26 -16.21 0.42
C LEU A 175 2.67 -15.58 0.43
N LEU A 176 3.59 -16.14 1.22
CA LEU A 176 5.00 -15.71 1.20
C LEU A 176 5.68 -16.02 -0.13
N GLU A 177 5.47 -17.21 -0.70
CA GLU A 177 5.97 -17.55 -2.03
C GLU A 177 5.47 -16.57 -3.10
N ALA A 178 4.20 -16.14 -3.04
CA ALA A 178 3.65 -15.14 -3.94
C ALA A 178 4.41 -13.80 -3.83
N THR A 179 4.87 -13.41 -2.63
CA THR A 179 5.68 -12.19 -2.46
C THR A 179 7.09 -12.32 -3.05
N GLU A 180 7.69 -13.52 -3.00
CA GLU A 180 8.98 -13.78 -3.67
C GLU A 180 8.82 -13.70 -5.18
N PHE A 181 7.74 -14.27 -5.70
CA PHE A 181 7.42 -14.16 -7.12
C PHE A 181 7.19 -12.71 -7.56
N PHE A 182 6.50 -11.91 -6.74
CA PHE A 182 6.33 -10.47 -6.99
C PHE A 182 7.68 -9.75 -7.11
N GLU A 183 8.63 -10.02 -6.20
CA GLU A 183 9.98 -9.45 -6.28
C GLU A 183 10.69 -9.83 -7.58
N MET A 184 10.73 -11.14 -7.90
CA MET A 184 11.34 -11.63 -9.13
C MET A 184 10.75 -10.95 -10.36
N PHE A 185 9.42 -10.87 -10.42
CA PHE A 185 8.71 -10.22 -11.51
C PHE A 185 9.06 -8.72 -11.62
N CYS A 186 9.05 -7.99 -10.50
CA CYS A 186 9.41 -6.57 -10.50
C CYS A 186 10.86 -6.33 -10.91
N ARG A 187 11.79 -7.22 -10.54
CA ARG A 187 13.20 -7.15 -10.96
C ARG A 187 13.33 -7.36 -12.47
N GLU A 188 12.71 -8.41 -13.01
CA GLU A 188 12.68 -8.69 -14.44
C GLU A 188 12.07 -7.51 -15.22
N GLN A 189 10.99 -6.93 -14.71
CA GLN A 189 10.30 -5.81 -15.34
C GLN A 189 10.92 -4.44 -15.01
N GLN A 190 12.11 -4.40 -14.37
CA GLN A 190 12.87 -3.19 -14.05
C GLN A 190 12.10 -2.15 -13.22
N CYS A 191 11.19 -2.61 -12.36
CA CYS A 191 10.37 -1.78 -11.47
C CYS A 191 10.51 -2.15 -9.99
N TRP A 192 11.63 -2.81 -9.62
CA TRP A 192 11.93 -3.13 -8.22
C TRP A 192 12.66 -2.00 -7.52
N GLY A 193 12.09 -1.49 -6.43
CA GLY A 193 12.65 -0.41 -5.61
C GLY A 193 12.71 0.95 -6.32
N LYS A 194 12.17 1.04 -7.53
CA LYS A 194 12.18 2.26 -8.35
C LYS A 194 11.03 2.27 -9.35
N ALA A 195 10.70 3.45 -9.82
CA ALA A 195 9.75 3.61 -10.91
C ALA A 195 10.23 2.94 -12.20
N ARG A 196 9.34 2.25 -12.91
CA ARG A 196 9.63 1.78 -14.28
C ARG A 196 9.90 3.00 -15.18
N GLU A 197 11.03 2.98 -15.84
CA GLU A 197 11.39 4.00 -16.83
C GLU A 197 10.70 3.72 -18.16
N PHE A 198 10.24 4.79 -18.81
CA PHE A 198 9.72 4.80 -20.16
C PHE A 198 10.59 5.70 -21.04
N ALA A 199 10.62 5.44 -22.34
CA ALA A 199 11.43 6.22 -23.28
C ALA A 199 11.11 7.73 -23.19
N ASN A 200 9.84 8.09 -22.99
CA ASN A 200 9.39 9.47 -22.77
C ASN A 200 7.98 9.49 -22.13
N GLY A 201 7.46 10.68 -21.84
CA GLY A 201 6.14 10.86 -21.28
C GLY A 201 5.00 10.38 -22.18
N THR A 202 5.16 10.51 -23.49
CA THR A 202 4.19 10.06 -24.50
C THR A 202 4.11 8.53 -24.54
N ALA A 203 5.24 7.84 -24.49
CA ALA A 203 5.30 6.38 -24.41
C ALA A 203 4.61 5.86 -23.13
N ARG A 204 4.90 6.50 -21.99
CA ARG A 204 4.22 6.19 -20.71
C ARG A 204 2.71 6.40 -20.80
N PHE A 205 2.28 7.55 -21.31
CA PHE A 205 0.85 7.86 -21.47
C PHE A 205 0.18 6.83 -22.38
N HIS A 206 0.77 6.56 -23.54
CA HIS A 206 0.26 5.57 -24.49
C HIS A 206 0.10 4.20 -23.86
N TYR A 207 1.13 3.72 -23.13
CA TYR A 207 1.10 2.42 -22.47
C TYR A 207 -0.09 2.28 -21.50
N PHE A 208 -0.35 3.28 -20.68
CA PHE A 208 -1.41 3.20 -19.67
C PHE A 208 -2.82 3.45 -20.22
N HIS A 209 -2.96 4.17 -21.35
CA HIS A 209 -4.27 4.60 -21.85
C HIS A 209 -4.70 3.91 -23.14
N THR A 210 -3.81 3.17 -23.81
CA THR A 210 -4.14 2.40 -25.02
C THR A 210 -4.34 0.94 -24.68
N PRO A 211 -5.46 0.32 -25.06
CA PRO A 211 -5.66 -1.12 -24.90
C PRO A 211 -4.59 -1.92 -25.64
N ARG A 212 -4.07 -2.99 -24.99
CA ARG A 212 -3.10 -3.92 -25.60
C ARG A 212 -1.81 -3.24 -26.09
N SER A 213 -1.41 -2.12 -25.49
CA SER A 213 -0.13 -1.48 -25.81
C SER A 213 1.05 -2.26 -25.25
N TYR A 214 2.19 -2.21 -25.96
CA TYR A 214 3.44 -2.81 -25.51
C TYR A 214 4.24 -1.80 -24.69
N ILE A 215 4.91 -2.26 -23.62
CA ILE A 215 5.63 -1.38 -22.70
C ILE A 215 6.79 -0.62 -23.35
N ASP A 216 7.44 -1.23 -24.31
CA ASP A 216 8.61 -0.64 -25.02
C ASP A 216 8.21 0.07 -26.31
N TYR A 217 6.93 0.18 -26.61
CA TYR A 217 6.47 0.93 -27.79
C TYR A 217 6.65 2.43 -27.59
N VAL A 218 7.35 3.06 -28.53
CA VAL A 218 7.52 4.51 -28.55
C VAL A 218 6.68 5.07 -29.69
N PRO A 219 5.54 5.71 -29.36
CA PRO A 219 4.69 6.33 -30.39
C PRO A 219 5.42 7.50 -31.01
N HIS A 220 5.07 7.79 -32.27
CA HIS A 220 5.55 8.98 -32.95
C HIS A 220 5.09 10.23 -32.22
N ASP A 221 6.01 11.16 -32.00
CA ASP A 221 5.78 12.39 -31.25
C ASP A 221 6.24 13.58 -32.12
N ASP A 222 5.31 14.20 -32.79
CA ASP A 222 5.49 15.39 -33.63
C ASP A 222 4.75 16.62 -33.09
N PHE A 223 4.55 16.68 -31.78
CA PHE A 223 3.86 17.79 -31.12
C PHE A 223 4.53 19.13 -31.43
N LYS A 224 3.75 20.05 -32.00
CA LYS A 224 4.20 21.38 -32.42
C LYS A 224 3.82 22.48 -31.41
N CYS A 225 3.04 22.15 -30.39
CA CYS A 225 2.60 23.10 -29.38
C CYS A 225 2.61 22.48 -27.98
N GLY A 226 2.78 23.33 -26.98
CA GLY A 226 2.63 22.97 -25.57
C GLY A 226 1.32 23.55 -25.01
N VAL A 227 0.65 22.78 -24.15
CA VAL A 227 -0.50 23.25 -23.38
C VAL A 227 -0.14 23.25 -21.91
N THR A 228 -0.29 24.42 -21.28
CA THR A 228 -0.13 24.54 -19.83
C THR A 228 -1.50 24.60 -19.18
N LEU A 229 -1.81 23.58 -18.37
CA LEU A 229 -3.03 23.55 -17.57
C LEU A 229 -2.71 23.99 -16.14
N LEU A 230 -3.32 25.10 -15.73
CA LEU A 230 -3.28 25.54 -14.34
C LEU A 230 -4.40 24.84 -13.56
N VAL A 231 -4.01 24.14 -12.51
CA VAL A 231 -4.96 23.45 -11.62
C VAL A 231 -4.80 24.04 -10.23
N GLY A 232 -5.86 24.65 -9.72
CA GLY A 232 -5.87 25.29 -8.42
C GLY A 232 -7.30 25.57 -7.93
N LEU A 233 -7.42 26.21 -6.78
CA LEU A 233 -8.69 26.69 -6.27
C LEU A 233 -9.19 27.88 -7.12
N PRO A 234 -10.51 28.05 -7.25
CA PRO A 234 -11.06 29.24 -7.91
C PRO A 234 -10.54 30.54 -7.25
N GLY A 235 -9.96 31.44 -8.03
CA GLY A 235 -9.44 32.72 -7.53
C GLY A 235 -7.99 32.72 -7.04
N MET A 236 -7.25 31.62 -7.25
CA MET A 236 -5.79 31.56 -7.04
C MET A 236 -5.04 32.05 -8.26
#